data_ed1243ce88fe97eaf63a703ac56c585d
#
_entry.id   ed1243ce88fe97eaf63a703ac56c585d
#
_cell.length_a   1.000
_cell.length_b   1.000
_cell.length_c   1.000
_cell.angle_alpha   90.00
_cell.angle_beta   90.00
_cell.angle_gamma   90.00
#
_symmetry.space_group_name_H-M   'P 1'
#
loop_
_entity.id
_entity.type
_entity.pdbx_description
1 polymer ?
#
loop_
_entity_poly.entity_id
_entity_poly.type
_entity_poly.pdbx_seq_one_letter_code
_entity_poly.pdbx_strand_id
1 'polypeptide(L)'
;MTTTALSATLFGAQDLRMVEEPLKPLPPGMVRVRFRAGGICGSDMHYFRHGRTGDFVVETPLVLGHEIAGEIVEISGDASSLAVGDRVAVNPSRWCGKCPRCLEGRPNLCENIYFMGSASKKPHMQGGFATYFDAVPAQCIKVSGNTPIAAAALAEPLAVCLHAVKRASVVEGKRGIIFGAGPIGLLTLLVARQAGMSEIAVVDLMSAPLAFAKRLGADHIIDISAGENDLKALAAERPFDVAFEISGTAAGLTSAISNVRRGGTVVQIGNLPGGAIPVPANMIMAKEIDLMGSFRFGEEFEHAVRLIDDGKIDVLSIVTSQRPLSEALEGFHLALDRSQSVKVVLTAS
;
A
#
# COMPACT_ATOMS: atom_id res chain seq x y z
N MET A 1 36.14 -0.44 13.97
CA MET A 1 35.19 0.65 13.68
C MET A 1 33.80 0.12 13.97
N THR A 2 33.01 0.82 14.76
CA THR A 2 31.63 0.41 15.06
C THR A 2 30.79 0.68 13.81
N THR A 3 30.11 -0.33 13.29
CA THR A 3 29.18 -0.15 12.16
C THR A 3 28.02 0.72 12.61
N THR A 4 27.67 1.75 11.82
CA THR A 4 26.53 2.62 12.09
C THR A 4 25.39 2.34 11.11
N ALA A 5 24.18 2.65 11.52
CA ALA A 5 22.97 2.61 10.70
C ALA A 5 22.42 4.04 10.53
N LEU A 6 22.17 4.44 9.28
CA LEU A 6 21.51 5.68 8.94
C LEU A 6 20.02 5.40 8.75
N SER A 7 19.13 6.21 9.35
CA SER A 7 17.68 6.04 9.27
C SER A 7 16.93 7.33 9.03
N ALA A 8 15.81 7.26 8.28
CA ALA A 8 14.86 8.36 8.13
C ALA A 8 13.86 8.33 9.30
N THR A 9 14.14 9.15 10.30
CA THR A 9 13.43 9.18 11.58
C THR A 9 12.57 10.42 11.71
N LEU A 10 11.28 10.22 11.99
CA LEU A 10 10.31 11.26 12.23
C LEU A 10 10.24 11.59 13.72
N PHE A 11 10.43 12.88 14.08
CA PHE A 11 10.35 13.38 15.46
C PHE A 11 9.01 14.08 15.76
N GLY A 12 8.26 14.42 14.74
CA GLY A 12 6.97 15.10 14.82
C GLY A 12 6.51 15.55 13.42
N ALA A 13 5.42 16.28 13.35
CA ALA A 13 4.93 16.81 12.07
C ALA A 13 6.00 17.65 11.37
N GLN A 14 6.31 17.30 10.11
CA GLN A 14 7.30 17.95 9.24
C GLN A 14 8.75 17.92 9.76
N ASP A 15 9.03 17.08 10.76
CA ASP A 15 10.38 16.95 11.34
C ASP A 15 10.93 15.55 11.06
N LEU A 16 11.27 15.28 9.80
CA LEU A 16 11.97 14.07 9.33
C LEU A 16 13.47 14.36 9.25
N ARG A 17 14.25 13.56 9.94
CA ARG A 17 15.72 13.72 10.00
C ARG A 17 16.41 12.42 9.60
N MET A 18 17.55 12.55 8.93
CA MET A 18 18.49 11.44 8.78
C MET A 18 19.31 11.30 10.06
N VAL A 19 19.16 10.18 10.76
CA VAL A 19 19.80 9.92 12.03
C VAL A 19 20.78 8.76 11.88
N GLU A 20 22.01 8.96 12.34
CA GLU A 20 23.05 7.94 12.35
C GLU A 20 23.26 7.44 13.77
N GLU A 21 23.10 6.13 13.99
CA GLU A 21 23.28 5.49 15.28
C GLU A 21 24.16 4.24 15.18
N PRO A 22 24.89 3.86 16.24
CA PRO A 22 25.60 2.59 16.29
C PRO A 22 24.64 1.43 16.05
N LEU A 23 25.03 0.49 15.17
CA LEU A 23 24.24 -0.70 14.89
C LEU A 23 24.22 -1.59 16.15
N LYS A 24 23.02 -1.85 16.66
CA LYS A 24 22.82 -2.70 17.85
C LYS A 24 23.04 -4.18 17.49
N PRO A 25 23.44 -5.03 18.44
CA PRO A 25 23.47 -6.47 18.22
C PRO A 25 22.14 -7.00 17.74
N LEU A 26 22.17 -7.97 16.81
CA LEU A 26 20.95 -8.60 16.30
C LEU A 26 20.26 -9.42 17.41
N PRO A 27 18.98 -9.17 17.71
CA PRO A 27 18.26 -9.96 18.71
C PRO A 27 18.14 -11.44 18.32
N PRO A 28 18.08 -12.37 19.28
CA PRO A 28 17.87 -13.79 19.00
C PRO A 28 16.58 -14.05 18.21
N GLY A 29 16.65 -14.94 17.22
CA GLY A 29 15.51 -15.32 16.37
C GLY A 29 15.14 -14.28 15.29
N MET A 30 16.00 -13.29 15.07
CA MET A 30 15.82 -12.25 14.04
C MET A 30 16.80 -12.44 12.88
N VAL A 31 16.48 -11.82 11.76
CA VAL A 31 17.39 -11.60 10.64
C VAL A 31 17.61 -10.10 10.47
N ARG A 32 18.84 -9.71 10.11
CA ARG A 32 19.17 -8.35 9.73
C ARG A 32 19.15 -8.22 8.25
N VAL A 33 18.37 -7.25 7.78
CA VAL A 33 18.22 -6.92 6.37
C VAL A 33 18.96 -5.62 6.09
N ARG A 34 19.84 -5.63 5.10
CA ARG A 34 20.41 -4.43 4.52
C ARG A 34 19.38 -3.86 3.53
N PHE A 35 18.94 -2.64 3.77
CA PHE A 35 18.02 -1.92 2.91
C PHE A 35 18.54 -1.82 1.47
N ARG A 36 17.67 -2.08 0.50
CA ARG A 36 17.98 -1.91 -0.92
C ARG A 36 16.97 -1.02 -1.63
N ALA A 37 15.68 -1.12 -1.27
CA ALA A 37 14.62 -0.28 -1.81
C ALA A 37 13.44 -0.19 -0.84
N GLY A 38 12.72 0.94 -0.89
CA GLY A 38 11.47 1.10 -0.14
C GLY A 38 10.57 2.16 -0.75
N GLY A 39 9.27 1.85 -0.89
CA GLY A 39 8.28 2.77 -1.40
C GLY A 39 7.77 3.74 -0.33
N ILE A 40 7.64 5.01 -0.65
CA ILE A 40 6.96 5.97 0.22
C ILE A 40 5.45 5.78 0.07
N CYS A 41 4.77 5.47 1.19
CA CYS A 41 3.33 5.24 1.26
C CYS A 41 2.55 6.51 1.63
N GLY A 42 1.26 6.54 1.30
CA GLY A 42 0.34 7.59 1.75
C GLY A 42 0.30 7.75 3.27
N SER A 43 0.38 6.64 4.03
CA SER A 43 0.41 6.69 5.49
C SER A 43 1.72 7.29 6.05
N ASP A 44 2.87 7.05 5.40
CA ASP A 44 4.13 7.71 5.75
C ASP A 44 4.01 9.22 5.55
N MET A 45 3.38 9.64 4.43
CA MET A 45 3.11 11.06 4.15
C MET A 45 2.15 11.69 5.17
N HIS A 46 1.15 10.95 5.66
CA HIS A 46 0.27 11.43 6.74
C HIS A 46 1.05 11.62 8.06
N TYR A 47 1.89 10.65 8.44
CA TYR A 47 2.80 10.80 9.58
C TYR A 47 3.69 12.02 9.42
N PHE A 48 4.34 12.17 8.25
CA PHE A 48 5.21 13.31 7.98
C PHE A 48 4.48 14.65 8.08
N ARG A 49 3.30 14.80 7.43
CA ARG A 49 2.58 16.09 7.41
C ARG A 49 1.92 16.46 8.72
N HIS A 50 1.39 15.47 9.44
CA HIS A 50 0.47 15.70 10.56
C HIS A 50 0.95 15.14 11.89
N GLY A 51 2.10 14.45 11.93
CA GLY A 51 2.57 13.72 13.12
C GLY A 51 1.65 12.56 13.52
N ARG A 52 0.71 12.18 12.63
CA ARG A 52 -0.27 11.12 12.92
C ARG A 52 -0.88 10.52 11.66
N THR A 53 -1.38 9.30 11.78
CA THR A 53 -2.23 8.63 10.78
C THR A 53 -3.48 8.11 11.48
N GLY A 54 -4.64 8.68 11.18
CA GLY A 54 -5.85 8.43 11.95
C GLY A 54 -5.65 8.79 13.43
N ASP A 55 -5.88 7.84 14.33
CA ASP A 55 -5.71 8.01 15.78
C ASP A 55 -4.29 7.69 16.28
N PHE A 56 -3.39 7.23 15.42
CA PHE A 56 -2.03 6.85 15.77
C PHE A 56 -1.10 8.07 15.70
N VAL A 57 -0.76 8.63 16.85
CA VAL A 57 0.07 9.83 17.02
C VAL A 57 1.52 9.44 17.25
N VAL A 58 2.46 10.13 16.62
CA VAL A 58 3.91 9.99 16.84
C VAL A 58 4.25 10.73 18.13
N GLU A 59 4.51 9.99 19.20
CA GLU A 59 4.85 10.52 20.54
C GLU A 59 6.34 10.36 20.86
N THR A 60 7.03 9.47 20.17
CA THR A 60 8.47 9.21 20.27
C THR A 60 9.05 9.09 18.87
N PRO A 61 10.39 9.23 18.68
CA PRO A 61 11.00 9.10 17.36
C PRO A 61 10.59 7.78 16.66
N LEU A 62 10.17 7.90 15.41
CA LEU A 62 9.66 6.80 14.58
C LEU A 62 10.44 6.72 13.27
N VAL A 63 11.17 5.64 13.05
CA VAL A 63 11.68 5.30 11.72
C VAL A 63 10.50 4.91 10.83
N LEU A 64 10.35 5.60 9.70
CA LEU A 64 9.26 5.34 8.74
C LEU A 64 9.59 4.17 7.79
N GLY A 65 8.64 3.82 6.92
CA GLY A 65 8.82 2.84 5.86
C GLY A 65 8.32 1.43 6.21
N HIS A 66 7.42 0.94 5.38
CA HIS A 66 6.82 -0.39 5.50
C HIS A 66 6.67 -1.12 4.15
N GLU A 67 6.93 -0.45 3.04
CA GLU A 67 7.05 -1.03 1.71
C GLU A 67 8.53 -1.23 1.41
N ILE A 68 9.14 -2.35 1.83
CA ILE A 68 10.59 -2.50 1.90
C ILE A 68 11.09 -3.82 1.33
N ALA A 69 12.26 -3.76 0.70
CA ALA A 69 13.00 -4.92 0.24
C ALA A 69 14.51 -4.73 0.47
N GLY A 70 15.20 -5.83 0.65
CA GLY A 70 16.63 -5.79 0.94
C GLY A 70 17.33 -7.11 0.76
N GLU A 71 18.49 -7.23 1.40
CA GLU A 71 19.36 -8.39 1.38
C GLU A 71 19.70 -8.82 2.81
N ILE A 72 19.54 -10.09 3.13
CA ILE A 72 19.90 -10.61 4.44
C ILE A 72 21.41 -10.57 4.62
N VAL A 73 21.87 -9.94 5.69
CA VAL A 73 23.32 -9.79 5.99
C VAL A 73 23.72 -10.48 7.29
N GLU A 74 22.77 -10.81 8.18
CA GLU A 74 23.04 -11.48 9.45
C GLU A 74 21.81 -12.29 9.86
N ILE A 75 22.02 -13.45 10.45
CA ILE A 75 20.97 -14.34 10.97
C ILE A 75 21.32 -14.73 12.39
N SER A 76 20.39 -14.55 13.34
CA SER A 76 20.53 -14.96 14.73
C SER A 76 19.51 -16.04 15.08
N GLY A 77 19.96 -17.29 15.17
CA GLY A 77 19.11 -18.45 15.46
C GLY A 77 18.67 -19.22 14.21
N ASP A 78 17.57 -19.96 14.33
CA ASP A 78 17.05 -20.78 13.23
C ASP A 78 16.24 -19.92 12.23
N ALA A 79 16.72 -19.88 11.00
CA ALA A 79 16.04 -19.27 9.85
C ALA A 79 16.13 -20.22 8.66
N SER A 80 15.79 -21.48 8.85
CA SER A 80 16.05 -22.63 7.97
C SER A 80 15.69 -22.44 6.49
N SER A 81 14.83 -21.50 6.15
CA SER A 81 14.46 -21.16 4.75
C SER A 81 15.28 -20.01 4.17
N LEU A 82 16.11 -19.32 4.97
CA LEU A 82 16.83 -18.10 4.61
C LEU A 82 18.33 -18.25 4.78
N ALA A 83 19.11 -17.57 3.94
CA ALA A 83 20.56 -17.51 4.00
C ALA A 83 21.06 -16.06 3.89
N VAL A 84 22.25 -15.79 4.41
CA VAL A 84 22.96 -14.52 4.17
C VAL A 84 23.20 -14.39 2.66
N GLY A 85 22.89 -13.21 2.13
CA GLY A 85 22.91 -12.93 0.69
C GLY A 85 21.53 -13.09 -0.01
N ASP A 86 20.53 -13.71 0.66
CA ASP A 86 19.19 -13.79 0.08
C ASP A 86 18.58 -12.39 -0.08
N ARG A 87 18.00 -12.16 -1.25
CA ARG A 87 17.20 -10.97 -1.55
C ARG A 87 15.77 -11.24 -1.12
N VAL A 88 15.18 -10.29 -0.40
CA VAL A 88 13.86 -10.45 0.23
C VAL A 88 12.97 -9.22 0.05
N ALA A 89 11.69 -9.46 -0.21
CA ALA A 89 10.62 -8.52 0.11
C ALA A 89 10.21 -8.75 1.57
N VAL A 90 9.97 -7.67 2.32
CA VAL A 90 9.68 -7.80 3.74
C VAL A 90 8.24 -7.44 4.03
N ASN A 91 7.46 -8.42 4.51
CA ASN A 91 6.10 -8.20 5.00
C ASN A 91 6.16 -7.36 6.29
N PRO A 92 5.64 -6.13 6.30
CA PRO A 92 5.68 -5.29 7.50
C PRO A 92 4.78 -5.81 8.62
N SER A 93 3.85 -6.72 8.31
CA SER A 93 2.88 -7.26 9.26
C SER A 93 3.44 -8.48 10.00
N ARG A 94 3.17 -8.53 11.31
CA ARG A 94 3.33 -9.72 12.13
C ARG A 94 2.12 -9.86 13.04
N TRP A 95 1.39 -10.94 12.88
CA TRP A 95 0.19 -11.23 13.65
C TRP A 95 0.47 -12.21 14.80
N CYS A 96 -0.39 -12.22 15.80
CA CYS A 96 -0.16 -13.00 17.02
C CYS A 96 -0.44 -14.50 16.88
N GLY A 97 -1.15 -14.94 15.85
CA GLY A 97 -1.51 -16.33 15.57
C GLY A 97 -2.56 -16.96 16.50
N LYS A 98 -3.01 -16.27 17.57
CA LYS A 98 -3.82 -16.86 18.64
C LYS A 98 -5.10 -16.09 19.00
N CYS A 99 -5.30 -14.86 18.51
CA CYS A 99 -6.56 -14.15 18.75
C CYS A 99 -7.69 -14.71 17.85
N PRO A 100 -8.95 -14.44 18.16
CA PRO A 100 -10.09 -14.95 17.37
C PRO A 100 -9.94 -14.66 15.88
N ARG A 101 -9.48 -13.47 15.51
CA ARG A 101 -9.31 -13.09 14.09
C ARG A 101 -8.24 -13.92 13.38
N CYS A 102 -7.14 -14.22 14.06
CA CYS A 102 -6.09 -15.09 13.51
C CYS A 102 -6.61 -16.53 13.32
N LEU A 103 -7.37 -17.05 14.31
CA LEU A 103 -7.93 -18.40 14.26
C LEU A 103 -9.03 -18.55 13.20
N GLU A 104 -9.73 -17.46 12.83
CA GLU A 104 -10.69 -17.39 11.74
C GLU A 104 -10.04 -17.27 10.35
N GLY A 105 -8.69 -17.28 10.25
CA GLY A 105 -7.98 -17.07 8.99
C GLY A 105 -8.00 -15.62 8.47
N ARG A 106 -8.20 -14.65 9.37
CA ARG A 106 -8.22 -13.21 9.07
C ARG A 106 -7.10 -12.45 9.79
N PRO A 107 -5.81 -12.79 9.54
CA PRO A 107 -4.68 -12.23 10.28
C PRO A 107 -4.50 -10.72 10.08
N ASN A 108 -5.00 -10.17 8.96
CA ASN A 108 -5.02 -8.72 8.73
C ASN A 108 -5.84 -7.95 9.78
N LEU A 109 -6.79 -8.61 10.45
CA LEU A 109 -7.62 -8.07 11.53
C LEU A 109 -7.12 -8.48 12.92
N CYS A 110 -5.87 -8.94 13.04
CA CYS A 110 -5.29 -9.35 14.32
C CYS A 110 -5.37 -8.24 15.36
N GLU A 111 -5.92 -8.56 16.55
CA GLU A 111 -6.09 -7.61 17.66
C GLU A 111 -4.73 -7.14 18.22
N ASN A 112 -3.67 -7.92 18.00
CA ASN A 112 -2.32 -7.66 18.48
C ASN A 112 -1.31 -7.51 17.34
N ILE A 113 -1.75 -6.97 16.21
CA ILE A 113 -0.88 -6.84 15.05
C ILE A 113 0.33 -5.96 15.34
N TYR A 114 1.50 -6.42 14.91
CA TYR A 114 2.69 -5.61 14.75
C TYR A 114 2.77 -5.15 13.30
N PHE A 115 3.05 -3.87 13.06
CA PHE A 115 3.20 -3.33 11.71
C PHE A 115 4.35 -2.33 11.68
N MET A 116 5.36 -2.59 10.86
CA MET A 116 6.56 -1.75 10.76
C MET A 116 6.21 -0.31 10.34
N GLY A 117 6.96 0.67 10.83
CA GLY A 117 6.73 2.09 10.51
C GLY A 117 5.41 2.65 11.06
N SER A 118 4.89 2.10 12.18
CA SER A 118 3.59 2.49 12.73
C SER A 118 3.66 2.97 14.17
N ALA A 119 2.95 4.05 14.46
CA ALA A 119 2.75 4.58 15.82
C ALA A 119 1.55 3.93 16.55
N SER A 120 0.97 2.85 16.02
CA SER A 120 -0.22 2.20 16.59
C SER A 120 0.01 1.49 17.93
N LYS A 121 1.25 1.32 18.36
CA LYS A 121 1.63 0.75 19.66
C LYS A 121 2.69 1.60 20.36
N LYS A 122 2.87 1.36 21.65
CA LYS A 122 3.92 1.96 22.49
C LYS A 122 4.78 0.86 23.10
N PRO A 123 6.12 0.86 22.91
CA PRO A 123 6.86 1.79 22.04
C PRO A 123 6.46 1.64 20.57
N HIS A 124 6.71 2.69 19.75
CA HIS A 124 6.40 2.67 18.33
C HIS A 124 7.18 1.57 17.61
N MET A 125 6.54 1.04 16.56
CA MET A 125 7.14 -0.03 15.75
C MET A 125 7.95 0.59 14.62
N GLN A 126 9.28 0.48 14.74
CA GLN A 126 10.23 1.08 13.80
C GLN A 126 10.06 0.47 12.40
N GLY A 127 10.19 1.31 11.39
CA GLY A 127 10.11 0.93 9.98
C GLY A 127 11.46 0.57 9.37
N GLY A 128 11.46 0.39 8.06
CA GLY A 128 12.64 -0.08 7.33
C GLY A 128 13.34 0.99 6.48
N PHE A 129 13.02 2.27 6.59
CA PHE A 129 13.81 3.32 5.97
C PHE A 129 15.09 3.58 6.77
N ALA A 130 15.89 2.54 6.86
CA ALA A 130 17.19 2.53 7.53
C ALA A 130 18.16 1.63 6.76
N THR A 131 19.46 1.97 6.74
CA THR A 131 20.46 1.17 6.03
C THR A 131 20.49 -0.28 6.47
N TYR A 132 20.13 -0.53 7.75
CA TYR A 132 19.89 -1.86 8.31
C TYR A 132 18.64 -1.83 9.19
N PHE A 133 17.86 -2.88 9.10
CA PHE A 133 16.71 -3.11 9.98
C PHE A 133 16.55 -4.60 10.28
N ASP A 134 15.89 -4.92 11.38
CA ASP A 134 15.73 -6.28 11.83
C ASP A 134 14.29 -6.76 11.61
N ALA A 135 14.12 -8.00 11.14
CA ALA A 135 12.83 -8.64 10.89
C ALA A 135 12.83 -10.07 11.45
N VAL A 136 11.66 -10.64 11.71
CA VAL A 136 11.59 -12.09 11.96
C VAL A 136 11.64 -12.84 10.62
N PRO A 137 12.20 -14.07 10.58
CA PRO A 137 12.34 -14.83 9.34
C PRO A 137 11.04 -14.96 8.55
N ALA A 138 9.90 -15.14 9.20
CA ALA A 138 8.59 -15.27 8.57
C ALA A 138 8.10 -14.01 7.83
N GLN A 139 8.70 -12.84 8.08
CA GLN A 139 8.40 -11.61 7.34
C GLN A 139 9.19 -11.51 6.03
N CYS A 140 10.25 -12.30 5.87
CA CYS A 140 11.18 -12.21 4.75
C CYS A 140 10.81 -13.23 3.67
N ILE A 141 10.26 -12.75 2.56
CA ILE A 141 9.90 -13.58 1.41
C ILE A 141 10.99 -13.44 0.34
N LYS A 142 11.63 -14.55 -0.02
CA LYS A 142 12.68 -14.54 -1.04
C LYS A 142 12.14 -14.06 -2.39
N VAL A 143 12.96 -13.29 -3.07
CA VAL A 143 12.73 -12.88 -4.46
C VAL A 143 13.85 -13.39 -5.36
N SER A 144 13.54 -13.65 -6.62
CA SER A 144 14.52 -14.15 -7.58
C SER A 144 15.65 -13.13 -7.83
N GLY A 145 16.81 -13.63 -8.27
CA GLY A 145 17.95 -12.77 -8.60
C GLY A 145 17.67 -11.78 -9.74
N ASN A 146 16.71 -12.10 -10.60
CA ASN A 146 16.34 -11.28 -11.76
C ASN A 146 15.31 -10.20 -11.45
N THR A 147 14.59 -10.31 -10.32
CA THR A 147 13.58 -9.33 -9.94
C THR A 147 14.24 -8.01 -9.52
N PRO A 148 13.89 -6.87 -10.12
CA PRO A 148 14.36 -5.58 -9.66
C PRO A 148 13.96 -5.37 -8.19
N ILE A 149 14.92 -5.00 -7.34
CA ILE A 149 14.67 -4.89 -5.90
C ILE A 149 13.63 -3.82 -5.54
N ALA A 150 13.54 -2.77 -6.35
CA ALA A 150 12.50 -1.76 -6.23
C ALA A 150 11.09 -2.33 -6.49
N ALA A 151 10.97 -3.32 -7.38
CA ALA A 151 9.70 -4.03 -7.60
C ALA A 151 9.35 -4.89 -6.39
N ALA A 152 10.33 -5.59 -5.80
CA ALA A 152 10.12 -6.39 -4.60
C ALA A 152 9.59 -5.55 -3.41
N ALA A 153 10.07 -4.31 -3.25
CA ALA A 153 9.59 -3.39 -2.23
C ALA A 153 8.08 -3.05 -2.40
N LEU A 154 7.59 -3.04 -3.64
CA LEU A 154 6.18 -2.76 -3.94
C LEU A 154 5.25 -3.97 -3.79
N ALA A 155 5.75 -5.10 -3.30
CA ALA A 155 4.90 -6.25 -2.96
C ALA A 155 3.88 -5.91 -1.86
N GLU A 156 4.22 -5.00 -0.94
CA GLU A 156 3.31 -4.56 0.12
C GLU A 156 2.06 -3.86 -0.45
N PRO A 157 2.16 -2.74 -1.18
CA PRO A 157 0.98 -2.08 -1.73
C PRO A 157 0.26 -2.94 -2.78
N LEU A 158 0.95 -3.83 -3.50
CA LEU A 158 0.31 -4.79 -4.38
C LEU A 158 -0.54 -5.79 -3.60
N ALA A 159 -0.08 -6.26 -2.43
CA ALA A 159 -0.83 -7.15 -1.56
C ALA A 159 -2.12 -6.48 -1.03
N VAL A 160 -2.08 -5.19 -0.72
CA VAL A 160 -3.27 -4.39 -0.37
C VAL A 160 -4.29 -4.42 -1.51
N CYS A 161 -3.84 -4.23 -2.75
CA CYS A 161 -4.72 -4.23 -3.93
C CYS A 161 -5.28 -5.64 -4.24
N LEU A 162 -4.46 -6.69 -4.08
CA LEU A 162 -4.92 -8.08 -4.21
C LEU A 162 -6.02 -8.41 -3.19
N HIS A 163 -5.81 -8.01 -1.93
CA HIS A 163 -6.82 -8.17 -0.89
C HIS A 163 -8.10 -7.42 -1.24
N ALA A 164 -8.00 -6.17 -1.71
CA ALA A 164 -9.15 -5.36 -2.08
C ALA A 164 -9.97 -5.98 -3.23
N VAL A 165 -9.30 -6.48 -4.27
CA VAL A 165 -9.98 -7.17 -5.39
C VAL A 165 -10.63 -8.47 -4.92
N LYS A 166 -9.96 -9.25 -4.06
CA LYS A 166 -10.53 -10.45 -3.41
C LYS A 166 -11.78 -10.12 -2.58
N ARG A 167 -11.84 -8.94 -1.93
CA ARG A 167 -13.03 -8.48 -1.18
C ARG A 167 -14.24 -8.25 -2.08
N ALA A 168 -14.06 -7.96 -3.37
CA ALA A 168 -15.14 -7.86 -4.35
C ALA A 168 -15.67 -9.23 -4.83
N SER A 169 -15.15 -10.34 -4.28
CA SER A 169 -15.47 -11.70 -4.71
C SER A 169 -15.07 -11.95 -6.18
N VAL A 170 -15.91 -12.58 -7.00
CA VAL A 170 -15.61 -12.84 -8.41
C VAL A 170 -15.70 -11.54 -9.23
N VAL A 171 -14.60 -11.16 -9.88
CA VAL A 171 -14.54 -9.95 -10.73
C VAL A 171 -14.34 -10.28 -12.22
N GLU A 172 -14.04 -11.54 -12.57
CA GLU A 172 -13.86 -11.98 -13.95
C GLU A 172 -15.09 -11.66 -14.80
N GLY A 173 -14.85 -11.07 -15.96
CA GLY A 173 -15.89 -10.65 -16.90
C GLY A 173 -16.72 -9.43 -16.45
N LYS A 174 -16.55 -8.94 -15.22
CA LYS A 174 -17.28 -7.79 -14.69
C LYS A 174 -16.72 -6.46 -15.19
N ARG A 175 -17.58 -5.44 -15.15
CA ARG A 175 -17.25 -4.05 -15.40
C ARG A 175 -16.95 -3.32 -14.09
N GLY A 176 -15.76 -2.73 -13.97
CA GLY A 176 -15.30 -2.06 -12.76
C GLY A 176 -15.07 -0.56 -12.91
N ILE A 177 -15.13 0.14 -11.79
CA ILE A 177 -14.73 1.54 -11.69
C ILE A 177 -13.86 1.77 -10.47
N ILE A 178 -12.81 2.58 -10.64
CA ILE A 178 -11.83 2.90 -9.59
C ILE A 178 -11.87 4.41 -9.35
N PHE A 179 -12.21 4.81 -8.14
CA PHE A 179 -12.19 6.20 -7.69
C PHE A 179 -10.85 6.52 -7.00
N GLY A 180 -10.03 7.31 -7.67
CA GLY A 180 -8.67 7.67 -7.27
C GLY A 180 -7.60 6.96 -8.11
N ALA A 181 -6.78 7.74 -8.84
CA ALA A 181 -5.69 7.28 -9.69
C ALA A 181 -4.30 7.43 -9.00
N GLY A 182 -4.26 7.41 -7.67
CA GLY A 182 -3.01 7.33 -6.92
C GLY A 182 -2.35 5.94 -7.02
N PRO A 183 -1.22 5.68 -6.32
CA PRO A 183 -0.50 4.41 -6.41
C PRO A 183 -1.38 3.18 -6.19
N ILE A 184 -2.23 3.20 -5.15
CA ILE A 184 -3.15 2.09 -4.86
C ILE A 184 -4.21 1.95 -5.97
N GLY A 185 -4.73 3.06 -6.53
CA GLY A 185 -5.69 3.00 -7.64
C GLY A 185 -5.10 2.38 -8.90
N LEU A 186 -3.88 2.77 -9.25
CA LEU A 186 -3.17 2.21 -10.40
C LEU A 186 -2.78 0.74 -10.21
N LEU A 187 -2.34 0.35 -9.01
CA LEU A 187 -2.10 -1.06 -8.70
C LEU A 187 -3.40 -1.86 -8.69
N THR A 188 -4.51 -1.30 -8.19
CA THR A 188 -5.82 -1.95 -8.25
C THR A 188 -6.27 -2.16 -9.70
N LEU A 189 -6.01 -1.20 -10.60
CA LEU A 189 -6.25 -1.37 -12.05
C LEU A 189 -5.50 -2.58 -12.61
N LEU A 190 -4.19 -2.71 -12.29
CA LEU A 190 -3.37 -3.83 -12.77
C LEU A 190 -3.87 -5.17 -12.20
N VAL A 191 -4.19 -5.22 -10.91
CA VAL A 191 -4.74 -6.42 -10.25
C VAL A 191 -6.10 -6.80 -10.80
N ALA A 192 -7.01 -5.84 -10.96
CA ALA A 192 -8.35 -6.06 -11.49
C ALA A 192 -8.30 -6.58 -12.95
N ARG A 193 -7.38 -6.06 -13.75
CA ARG A 193 -7.13 -6.54 -15.11
C ARG A 193 -6.57 -7.96 -15.10
N GLN A 194 -5.59 -8.25 -14.24
CA GLN A 194 -5.03 -9.59 -14.04
C GLN A 194 -6.10 -10.59 -13.57
N ALA A 195 -7.06 -10.15 -12.76
CA ALA A 195 -8.18 -10.96 -12.28
C ALA A 195 -9.32 -11.11 -13.31
N GLY A 196 -9.15 -10.61 -14.55
CA GLY A 196 -10.07 -10.83 -15.66
C GLY A 196 -11.25 -9.87 -15.74
N MET A 197 -11.20 -8.68 -15.10
CA MET A 197 -12.23 -7.65 -15.33
C MET A 197 -12.26 -7.25 -16.80
N SER A 198 -13.44 -7.24 -17.40
CA SER A 198 -13.63 -7.01 -18.83
C SER A 198 -13.46 -5.55 -19.26
N GLU A 199 -13.84 -4.62 -18.36
CA GLU A 199 -13.82 -3.18 -18.63
C GLU A 199 -13.57 -2.44 -17.32
N ILE A 200 -12.64 -1.49 -17.31
CA ILE A 200 -12.25 -0.74 -16.11
C ILE A 200 -12.20 0.76 -16.43
N ALA A 201 -13.01 1.53 -15.70
CA ALA A 201 -12.95 2.99 -15.69
C ALA A 201 -12.11 3.47 -14.50
N VAL A 202 -11.34 4.54 -14.67
CA VAL A 202 -10.59 5.20 -13.60
C VAL A 202 -10.97 6.66 -13.52
N VAL A 203 -11.29 7.12 -12.32
CA VAL A 203 -11.77 8.48 -12.02
C VAL A 203 -10.77 9.19 -11.09
N ASP A 204 -10.40 10.41 -11.42
CA ASP A 204 -9.62 11.30 -10.52
C ASP A 204 -9.95 12.77 -10.82
N LEU A 205 -9.50 13.67 -9.96
CA LEU A 205 -9.55 15.12 -10.13
C LEU A 205 -8.36 15.68 -10.92
N MET A 206 -7.33 14.86 -11.15
CA MET A 206 -6.06 15.30 -11.74
C MET A 206 -5.75 14.54 -13.03
N SER A 207 -5.46 15.28 -14.07
CA SER A 207 -5.14 14.72 -15.40
C SER A 207 -3.83 13.92 -15.42
N ALA A 208 -2.83 14.31 -14.61
CA ALA A 208 -1.55 13.63 -14.59
C ALA A 208 -1.65 12.15 -14.12
N PRO A 209 -2.28 11.80 -12.99
CA PRO A 209 -2.53 10.41 -12.61
C PRO A 209 -3.43 9.67 -13.61
N LEU A 210 -4.43 10.32 -14.21
CA LEU A 210 -5.30 9.72 -15.23
C LEU A 210 -4.52 9.33 -16.49
N ALA A 211 -3.51 10.10 -16.87
CA ALA A 211 -2.63 9.73 -17.99
C ALA A 211 -1.83 8.44 -17.69
N PHE A 212 -1.46 8.18 -16.44
CA PHE A 212 -0.89 6.90 -16.02
C PHE A 212 -1.93 5.77 -16.12
N ALA A 213 -3.14 5.98 -15.62
CA ALA A 213 -4.20 4.97 -15.71
C ALA A 213 -4.46 4.55 -17.18
N LYS A 214 -4.47 5.51 -18.11
CA LYS A 214 -4.61 5.21 -19.54
C LYS A 214 -3.47 4.34 -20.08
N ARG A 215 -2.22 4.69 -19.76
CA ARG A 215 -1.05 3.91 -20.18
C ARG A 215 -1.05 2.49 -19.61
N LEU A 216 -1.60 2.31 -18.40
CA LEU A 216 -1.72 1.02 -17.72
C LEU A 216 -2.94 0.21 -18.16
N GLY A 217 -3.69 0.68 -19.16
CA GLY A 217 -4.76 -0.07 -19.80
C GLY A 217 -6.15 0.15 -19.19
N ALA A 218 -6.42 1.30 -18.57
CA ALA A 218 -7.79 1.71 -18.27
C ALA A 218 -8.56 1.92 -19.57
N ASP A 219 -9.76 1.34 -19.67
CA ASP A 219 -10.63 1.50 -20.86
C ASP A 219 -11.20 2.92 -20.94
N HIS A 220 -11.56 3.47 -19.78
CA HIS A 220 -12.03 4.85 -19.64
C HIS A 220 -11.24 5.58 -18.56
N ILE A 221 -10.89 6.84 -18.85
CA ILE A 221 -10.36 7.79 -17.88
C ILE A 221 -11.34 8.94 -17.75
N ILE A 222 -11.71 9.31 -16.52
CA ILE A 222 -12.76 10.30 -16.26
C ILE A 222 -12.19 11.35 -15.30
N ASP A 223 -12.03 12.57 -15.81
CA ASP A 223 -11.67 13.74 -15.02
C ASP A 223 -12.96 14.38 -14.47
N ILE A 224 -13.11 14.34 -13.15
CA ILE A 224 -14.26 14.92 -12.47
C ILE A 224 -13.99 16.30 -11.87
N SER A 225 -12.88 16.95 -12.22
CA SER A 225 -12.54 18.29 -11.71
C SER A 225 -13.58 19.36 -12.11
N ALA A 226 -14.20 19.19 -13.29
CA ALA A 226 -15.27 20.06 -13.78
C ALA A 226 -16.69 19.49 -13.50
N GLY A 227 -16.81 18.36 -12.80
CA GLY A 227 -18.07 17.69 -12.49
C GLY A 227 -18.15 16.25 -13.00
N GLU A 228 -19.25 15.58 -12.72
CA GLU A 228 -19.44 14.14 -12.97
C GLU A 228 -20.29 13.82 -14.23
N ASN A 229 -20.43 14.74 -15.16
CA ASN A 229 -21.34 14.52 -16.32
C ASN A 229 -20.92 13.33 -17.17
N ASP A 230 -19.60 13.20 -17.48
CA ASP A 230 -19.09 12.10 -18.29
C ASP A 230 -19.20 10.77 -17.54
N LEU A 231 -18.96 10.76 -16.22
CA LEU A 231 -19.17 9.60 -15.36
C LEU A 231 -20.64 9.14 -15.39
N LYS A 232 -21.57 10.08 -15.21
CA LYS A 232 -23.00 9.79 -15.22
C LYS A 232 -23.48 9.28 -16.58
N ALA A 233 -22.98 9.85 -17.68
CA ALA A 233 -23.27 9.38 -19.02
C ALA A 233 -22.79 7.94 -19.23
N LEU A 234 -21.54 7.65 -18.89
CA LEU A 234 -20.96 6.31 -19.01
C LEU A 234 -21.69 5.27 -18.14
N ALA A 235 -22.09 5.64 -16.92
CA ALA A 235 -22.84 4.76 -16.01
C ALA A 235 -24.31 4.59 -16.45
N ALA A 236 -24.91 5.57 -17.13
CA ALA A 236 -26.27 5.47 -17.65
C ALA A 236 -26.37 4.51 -18.86
N GLU A 237 -25.33 4.43 -19.69
CA GLU A 237 -25.27 3.45 -20.79
C GLU A 237 -25.24 2.01 -20.23
N ARG A 238 -24.36 1.74 -19.28
CA ARG A 238 -24.24 0.47 -18.57
C ARG A 238 -23.62 0.70 -17.20
N PRO A 239 -24.36 0.53 -16.09
CA PRO A 239 -23.83 0.69 -14.73
C PRO A 239 -22.69 -0.30 -14.44
N PHE A 240 -21.81 0.06 -13.50
CA PHE A 240 -20.69 -0.76 -13.09
C PHE A 240 -21.12 -1.89 -12.15
N ASP A 241 -20.50 -3.06 -12.26
CA ASP A 241 -20.72 -4.19 -11.36
C ASP A 241 -20.01 -3.98 -10.02
N VAL A 242 -18.80 -3.43 -10.07
CA VAL A 242 -17.91 -3.25 -8.91
C VAL A 242 -17.30 -1.86 -8.93
N ALA A 243 -17.30 -1.18 -7.78
CA ALA A 243 -16.57 0.06 -7.58
C ALA A 243 -15.51 -0.11 -6.47
N PHE A 244 -14.30 0.39 -6.72
CA PHE A 244 -13.22 0.49 -5.74
C PHE A 244 -13.06 1.96 -5.33
N GLU A 245 -13.39 2.28 -4.07
CA GLU A 245 -13.20 3.61 -3.53
C GLU A 245 -11.82 3.71 -2.87
N ILE A 246 -10.93 4.49 -3.46
CA ILE A 246 -9.51 4.63 -3.07
C ILE A 246 -9.15 6.09 -2.82
N SER A 247 -10.02 7.01 -3.25
CA SER A 247 -9.77 8.45 -3.07
C SER A 247 -9.74 8.88 -1.61
N GLY A 248 -10.36 8.11 -0.71
CA GLY A 248 -10.48 8.43 0.71
C GLY A 248 -11.35 9.66 0.97
N THR A 249 -12.36 9.92 0.12
CA THR A 249 -13.25 11.07 0.26
C THR A 249 -14.72 10.66 0.37
N ALA A 250 -15.51 11.40 1.15
CA ALA A 250 -16.95 11.16 1.25
C ALA A 250 -17.66 11.32 -0.10
N ALA A 251 -17.19 12.25 -0.94
CA ALA A 251 -17.70 12.43 -2.30
C ALA A 251 -17.41 11.21 -3.18
N GLY A 252 -16.18 10.67 -3.12
CA GLY A 252 -15.78 9.46 -3.85
C GLY A 252 -16.62 8.25 -3.45
N LEU A 253 -16.85 8.05 -2.15
CA LEU A 253 -17.71 6.98 -1.65
C LEU A 253 -19.16 7.13 -2.13
N THR A 254 -19.71 8.34 -2.07
CA THR A 254 -21.05 8.64 -2.56
C THR A 254 -21.16 8.37 -4.07
N SER A 255 -20.15 8.79 -4.82
CA SER A 255 -20.09 8.56 -6.27
C SER A 255 -19.96 7.07 -6.60
N ALA A 256 -19.15 6.32 -5.86
CA ALA A 256 -19.03 4.86 -6.00
C ALA A 256 -20.39 4.16 -5.81
N ILE A 257 -21.11 4.47 -4.73
CA ILE A 257 -22.44 3.92 -4.44
C ILE A 257 -23.45 4.30 -5.52
N SER A 258 -23.37 5.52 -6.05
CA SER A 258 -24.32 6.02 -7.04
C SER A 258 -24.18 5.33 -8.40
N ASN A 259 -22.98 4.97 -8.81
CA ASN A 259 -22.65 4.50 -10.15
C ASN A 259 -22.56 2.96 -10.30
N VAL A 260 -22.65 2.19 -9.21
CA VAL A 260 -22.82 0.73 -9.31
C VAL A 260 -24.28 0.36 -9.59
N ARG A 261 -24.48 -0.77 -10.28
CA ARG A 261 -25.81 -1.32 -10.56
C ARG A 261 -26.52 -1.80 -9.28
N ARG A 262 -27.79 -2.17 -9.40
CA ARG A 262 -28.50 -2.92 -8.34
C ARG A 262 -27.82 -4.28 -8.13
N GLY A 263 -27.64 -4.69 -6.87
CA GLY A 263 -26.89 -5.89 -6.49
C GLY A 263 -25.40 -5.78 -6.88
N GLY A 264 -24.83 -4.56 -6.99
CA GLY A 264 -23.43 -4.34 -7.23
C GLY A 264 -22.62 -4.27 -5.94
N THR A 265 -21.29 -4.25 -6.07
CA THR A 265 -20.38 -4.23 -4.93
C THR A 265 -19.57 -2.94 -4.90
N VAL A 266 -19.43 -2.33 -3.73
CA VAL A 266 -18.50 -1.21 -3.47
C VAL A 266 -17.46 -1.68 -2.47
N VAL A 267 -16.19 -1.60 -2.82
CA VAL A 267 -15.06 -1.90 -1.91
C VAL A 267 -14.43 -0.59 -1.46
N GLN A 268 -14.54 -0.30 -0.17
CA GLN A 268 -13.91 0.85 0.49
C GLN A 268 -12.49 0.50 0.91
N ILE A 269 -11.51 1.16 0.33
CA ILE A 269 -10.07 0.97 0.56
C ILE A 269 -9.44 2.25 1.12
N GLY A 270 -9.82 3.40 0.55
CA GLY A 270 -9.31 4.72 0.94
C GLY A 270 -9.65 5.06 2.38
N ASN A 271 -8.69 5.64 3.11
CA ASN A 271 -8.92 6.17 4.45
C ASN A 271 -9.73 7.46 4.36
N LEU A 272 -10.95 7.42 4.87
CA LEU A 272 -11.81 8.58 4.99
C LEU A 272 -11.39 9.48 6.16
N PRO A 273 -11.72 10.78 6.15
CA PRO A 273 -11.49 11.65 7.30
C PRO A 273 -12.12 11.09 8.58
N GLY A 274 -11.49 11.36 9.73
CA GLY A 274 -12.03 10.95 11.03
C GLY A 274 -13.40 11.59 11.34
N GLY A 275 -14.16 10.93 12.21
CA GLY A 275 -15.50 11.35 12.61
C GLY A 275 -16.61 10.75 11.76
N ALA A 276 -17.83 11.23 11.95
CA ALA A 276 -19.00 10.79 11.19
C ALA A 276 -19.00 11.44 9.80
N ILE A 277 -19.21 10.64 8.76
CA ILE A 277 -19.34 11.09 7.39
C ILE A 277 -20.72 10.71 6.83
N PRO A 278 -21.35 11.55 5.99
CA PRO A 278 -22.61 11.22 5.36
C PRO A 278 -22.42 10.11 4.31
N VAL A 279 -23.27 9.10 4.38
CA VAL A 279 -23.31 7.99 3.39
C VAL A 279 -24.75 7.86 2.89
N PRO A 280 -25.01 7.67 1.58
CA PRO A 280 -26.36 7.55 1.03
C PRO A 280 -26.98 6.16 1.36
N ALA A 281 -27.27 5.93 2.64
CA ALA A 281 -27.71 4.62 3.17
C ALA A 281 -28.99 4.10 2.50
N ASN A 282 -29.96 5.00 2.20
CA ASN A 282 -31.18 4.60 1.48
C ASN A 282 -30.88 4.08 0.07
N MET A 283 -29.83 4.59 -0.58
CA MET A 283 -29.43 4.10 -1.90
C MET A 283 -28.78 2.71 -1.81
N ILE A 284 -27.99 2.45 -0.77
CA ILE A 284 -27.41 1.14 -0.49
C ILE A 284 -28.55 0.12 -0.32
N MET A 285 -29.53 0.44 0.52
CA MET A 285 -30.70 -0.42 0.76
C MET A 285 -31.54 -0.63 -0.51
N ALA A 286 -31.90 0.45 -1.21
CA ALA A 286 -32.79 0.36 -2.37
C ALA A 286 -32.16 -0.31 -3.61
N LYS A 287 -30.84 -0.31 -3.71
CA LYS A 287 -30.07 -1.01 -4.75
C LYS A 287 -29.56 -2.37 -4.30
N GLU A 288 -29.70 -2.76 -3.03
CA GLU A 288 -29.10 -3.98 -2.43
C GLU A 288 -27.57 -4.04 -2.69
N ILE A 289 -26.85 -2.94 -2.40
CA ILE A 289 -25.42 -2.85 -2.63
C ILE A 289 -24.65 -3.53 -1.51
N ASP A 290 -23.70 -4.39 -1.86
CA ASP A 290 -22.67 -4.90 -0.94
C ASP A 290 -21.62 -3.83 -0.72
N LEU A 291 -21.64 -3.14 0.44
CA LEU A 291 -20.59 -2.22 0.84
C LEU A 291 -19.56 -2.95 1.72
N MET A 292 -18.37 -3.18 1.16
CA MET A 292 -17.32 -4.01 1.75
C MET A 292 -16.11 -3.17 2.13
N GLY A 293 -15.64 -3.29 3.39
CA GLY A 293 -14.36 -2.71 3.80
C GLY A 293 -13.19 -3.61 3.38
N SER A 294 -12.07 -3.00 2.98
CA SER A 294 -10.78 -3.67 2.77
C SER A 294 -9.73 -3.03 3.64
N PHE A 295 -9.02 -3.81 4.44
CA PHE A 295 -8.01 -3.30 5.35
C PHE A 295 -6.74 -4.15 5.29
N ARG A 296 -5.63 -3.51 4.89
CA ARG A 296 -4.33 -4.18 4.75
C ARG A 296 -4.43 -5.44 3.86
N PHE A 297 -3.77 -6.52 4.26
CA PHE A 297 -3.74 -7.82 3.58
C PHE A 297 -3.46 -8.93 4.59
N GLY A 298 -3.80 -10.17 4.25
CA GLY A 298 -3.46 -11.38 4.99
C GLY A 298 -2.37 -12.16 4.27
N GLU A 299 -2.74 -13.24 3.61
CA GLU A 299 -1.84 -14.14 2.86
C GLU A 299 -1.43 -13.59 1.47
N GLU A 300 -2.01 -12.47 1.06
CA GLU A 300 -1.81 -11.89 -0.28
C GLU A 300 -0.37 -11.39 -0.50
N PHE A 301 0.44 -11.21 0.55
CA PHE A 301 1.83 -10.72 0.41
C PHE A 301 2.72 -11.68 -0.39
N GLU A 302 2.70 -12.96 -0.07
CA GLU A 302 3.46 -13.97 -0.83
C GLU A 302 2.94 -14.09 -2.27
N HIS A 303 1.64 -13.94 -2.46
CA HIS A 303 1.06 -13.93 -3.81
C HIS A 303 1.53 -12.70 -4.60
N ALA A 304 1.60 -11.52 -3.97
CA ALA A 304 2.15 -10.32 -4.59
C ALA A 304 3.61 -10.52 -5.03
N VAL A 305 4.44 -11.10 -4.16
CA VAL A 305 5.84 -11.41 -4.50
C VAL A 305 5.92 -12.34 -5.71
N ARG A 306 5.13 -13.42 -5.74
CA ARG A 306 5.10 -14.35 -6.89
C ARG A 306 4.67 -13.67 -8.19
N LEU A 307 3.64 -12.82 -8.15
CA LEU A 307 3.17 -12.10 -9.35
C LEU A 307 4.23 -11.13 -9.90
N ILE A 308 5.03 -10.53 -9.03
CA ILE A 308 6.15 -9.68 -9.41
C ILE A 308 7.30 -10.52 -9.98
N ASP A 309 7.69 -11.60 -9.30
CA ASP A 309 8.78 -12.50 -9.73
C ASP A 309 8.49 -13.15 -11.07
N ASP A 310 7.24 -13.56 -11.30
CA ASP A 310 6.78 -14.16 -12.56
C ASP A 310 6.60 -13.12 -13.70
N GLY A 311 6.78 -11.83 -13.42
CA GLY A 311 6.55 -10.75 -14.37
C GLY A 311 5.08 -10.60 -14.81
N LYS A 312 4.12 -11.12 -14.02
CA LYS A 312 2.69 -11.05 -14.34
C LYS A 312 2.07 -9.69 -14.04
N ILE A 313 2.66 -8.92 -13.12
CA ILE A 313 2.27 -7.54 -12.83
C ILE A 313 3.53 -6.68 -12.78
N ASP A 314 3.61 -5.69 -13.66
CA ASP A 314 4.68 -4.69 -13.68
C ASP A 314 4.36 -3.55 -12.71
N VAL A 315 4.78 -3.72 -11.45
CA VAL A 315 4.61 -2.69 -10.42
C VAL A 315 5.52 -1.48 -10.63
N LEU A 316 6.62 -1.61 -11.40
CA LEU A 316 7.53 -0.48 -11.66
C LEU A 316 6.91 0.55 -12.60
N SER A 317 5.91 0.18 -13.38
CA SER A 317 5.18 1.09 -14.28
C SER A 317 4.53 2.29 -13.56
N ILE A 318 4.30 2.21 -12.25
CA ILE A 318 3.80 3.34 -11.45
C ILE A 318 4.91 4.17 -10.79
N VAL A 319 6.18 3.71 -10.81
CA VAL A 319 7.30 4.42 -10.18
C VAL A 319 7.72 5.60 -11.05
N THR A 320 7.60 6.79 -10.51
CA THR A 320 7.93 8.04 -11.23
C THR A 320 9.27 8.62 -10.82
N SER A 321 9.78 8.24 -9.64
CA SER A 321 11.07 8.71 -9.16
C SER A 321 11.72 7.70 -8.21
N GLN A 322 13.06 7.67 -8.28
CA GLN A 322 13.89 6.97 -7.31
C GLN A 322 14.85 7.97 -6.69
N ARG A 323 15.07 7.86 -5.37
CA ARG A 323 15.98 8.74 -4.61
C ARG A 323 16.80 7.89 -3.64
N PRO A 324 18.06 8.22 -3.40
CA PRO A 324 18.82 7.55 -2.35
C PRO A 324 18.17 7.76 -0.96
N LEU A 325 18.31 6.80 -0.07
CA LEU A 325 17.77 6.88 1.30
C LEU A 325 18.26 8.14 2.03
N SER A 326 19.50 8.58 1.76
CA SER A 326 20.06 9.81 2.32
C SER A 326 19.28 11.08 1.94
N GLU A 327 18.49 11.03 0.87
CA GLU A 327 17.62 12.11 0.38
C GLU A 327 16.13 11.81 0.71
N ALA A 328 15.86 11.11 1.81
CA ALA A 328 14.49 10.73 2.15
C ALA A 328 13.57 11.94 2.29
N LEU A 329 14.03 13.05 2.89
CA LEU A 329 13.22 14.26 3.05
C LEU A 329 12.76 14.83 1.71
N GLU A 330 13.66 14.93 0.73
CA GLU A 330 13.36 15.35 -0.64
C GLU A 330 12.40 14.37 -1.32
N GLY A 331 12.59 13.07 -1.08
CA GLY A 331 11.68 12.02 -1.53
C GLY A 331 10.26 12.19 -0.99
N PHE A 332 10.11 12.55 0.28
CA PHE A 332 8.82 12.85 0.90
C PHE A 332 8.16 14.09 0.31
N HIS A 333 8.91 15.16 0.10
CA HIS A 333 8.39 16.37 -0.56
C HIS A 333 7.91 16.07 -1.98
N LEU A 334 8.67 15.29 -2.75
CA LEU A 334 8.28 14.88 -4.09
C LEU A 334 7.03 13.99 -4.08
N ALA A 335 6.93 13.05 -3.13
CA ALA A 335 5.77 12.17 -3.00
C ALA A 335 4.47 12.93 -2.65
N LEU A 336 4.58 14.08 -2.01
CA LEU A 336 3.44 14.96 -1.72
C LEU A 336 2.93 15.74 -2.94
N ASP A 337 3.76 15.91 -3.96
CA ASP A 337 3.38 16.63 -5.19
C ASP A 337 2.81 15.65 -6.23
N ARG A 338 1.50 15.45 -6.18
CA ARG A 338 0.76 14.54 -7.09
C ARG A 338 0.78 15.01 -8.55
N SER A 339 1.20 16.24 -8.84
CA SER A 339 1.37 16.72 -10.22
C SER A 339 2.66 16.20 -10.85
N GLN A 340 3.68 15.92 -10.05
CA GLN A 340 5.00 15.47 -10.48
C GLN A 340 5.25 13.97 -10.21
N SER A 341 4.56 13.40 -9.24
CA SER A 341 4.85 12.06 -8.74
C SER A 341 3.59 11.21 -8.52
N VAL A 342 3.69 9.95 -8.92
CA VAL A 342 2.74 8.89 -8.54
C VAL A 342 3.34 8.07 -7.41
N LYS A 343 4.51 7.46 -7.64
CA LYS A 343 5.21 6.65 -6.64
C LYS A 343 6.68 7.01 -6.59
N VAL A 344 7.15 7.33 -5.40
CA VAL A 344 8.57 7.55 -5.10
C VAL A 344 9.11 6.32 -4.37
N VAL A 345 10.26 5.84 -4.82
CA VAL A 345 11.00 4.73 -4.19
C VAL A 345 12.33 5.25 -3.67
N LEU A 346 12.61 5.01 -2.40
CA LEU A 346 13.94 5.21 -1.83
C LEU A 346 14.82 4.00 -2.16
N THR A 347 16.08 4.24 -2.48
CA THR A 347 17.05 3.19 -2.82
C THR A 347 18.26 3.24 -1.89
N ALA A 348 19.00 2.15 -1.80
CA ALA A 348 20.30 2.19 -1.14
C ALA A 348 21.19 3.23 -1.83
N SER A 349 21.98 3.95 -1.04
CA SER A 349 22.97 4.93 -1.51
C SER A 349 24.17 4.23 -2.16
#